data_82b073c3e131b73c86fec617b557cf03
#
_entry.id   82b073c3e131b73c86fec617b557cf03
#
_cell.length_a   1.000
_cell.length_b   1.000
_cell.length_c   1.000
_cell.angle_alpha   90.00
_cell.angle_beta   90.00
_cell.angle_gamma   90.00
#
_symmetry.space_group_name_H-M   'P 1'
#
loop_
_entity.id
_entity.type
_entity.pdbx_description
1 polymer ?
#
loop_
_entity_poly.entity_id
_entity_poly.type
_entity_poly.pdbx_seq_one_letter_code
_entity_poly.pdbx_strand_id
1 'polypeptide(L)'
;MSESGLRPGFARLEDLINNFHRGDIYYISKSSYSETEIGSEQKGGRPGIIVSNEMCNRHSENVSIVYLTTQPKKDLPTHVDITSGPQPSIALCENITCVNKDRVGKKCGKVTPQEQKAIDAALKIALSLEAKKLEETAKAEEKQLAQQVSNQEPDESALAELYKLRAQIEVYKGLYESLLKQVLYERGGN
;
A
#
# COMPACT_ATOMS: atom_id res chain seq x y z
N MET A 1 42.94 -5.93 25.86
CA MET A 1 43.65 -5.72 24.59
C MET A 1 43.35 -6.90 23.70
N SER A 2 42.48 -6.74 22.77
CA SER A 2 42.45 -7.42 21.46
C SER A 2 41.30 -6.84 20.66
N GLU A 3 41.66 -5.90 19.79
CA GLU A 3 40.79 -5.34 18.78
C GLU A 3 40.55 -6.41 17.71
N SER A 4 39.31 -6.81 17.52
CA SER A 4 38.90 -7.53 16.31
C SER A 4 38.63 -6.51 15.22
N GLY A 5 39.66 -6.13 14.48
CA GLY A 5 39.58 -5.34 13.27
C GLY A 5 38.80 -6.09 12.19
N LEU A 6 37.55 -5.75 12.00
CA LEU A 6 36.79 -6.14 10.79
C LEU A 6 37.30 -5.30 9.63
N ARG A 7 37.86 -5.95 8.61
CA ARG A 7 38.22 -5.31 7.33
C ARG A 7 36.98 -4.83 6.64
N PRO A 8 36.90 -3.59 6.13
CA PRO A 8 35.79 -3.12 5.31
C PRO A 8 35.86 -3.84 3.95
N GLY A 9 34.84 -4.58 3.59
CA GLY A 9 34.68 -5.10 2.22
C GLY A 9 34.22 -6.56 2.07
N PHE A 10 34.07 -7.30 3.14
CA PHE A 10 33.44 -8.64 3.04
C PHE A 10 32.02 -8.55 3.58
N ALA A 11 31.02 -8.66 2.66
CA ALA A 11 29.64 -8.95 3.03
C ALA A 11 29.66 -10.20 3.92
N ARG A 12 29.00 -10.16 5.08
CA ARG A 12 28.85 -11.35 5.93
C ARG A 12 28.19 -12.44 5.10
N LEU A 13 28.58 -13.68 5.29
CA LEU A 13 27.97 -14.82 4.61
C LEU A 13 26.44 -14.82 4.79
N GLU A 14 25.95 -14.31 5.91
CA GLU A 14 24.54 -14.09 6.23
C GLU A 14 23.86 -13.06 5.31
N ASP A 15 24.58 -12.01 4.88
CA ASP A 15 24.07 -11.01 3.92
C ASP A 15 23.93 -11.57 2.50
N LEU A 16 24.70 -12.62 2.16
CA LEU A 16 24.59 -13.35 0.91
C LEU A 16 23.46 -14.40 0.94
N ILE A 17 23.08 -14.87 2.13
CA ILE A 17 22.04 -15.88 2.33
C ILE A 17 20.66 -15.25 2.47
N ASN A 18 20.56 -14.04 3.03
CA ASN A 18 19.30 -13.34 3.30
C ASN A 18 19.02 -12.24 2.27
N ASN A 19 18.97 -12.60 1.00
CA ASN A 19 18.58 -11.68 -0.06
C ASN A 19 17.04 -11.59 -0.09
N PHE A 20 16.49 -10.67 0.72
CA PHE A 20 15.06 -10.42 0.78
C PHE A 20 14.58 -9.68 -0.46
N HIS A 21 13.69 -10.29 -1.23
CA HIS A 21 13.12 -9.69 -2.43
C HIS A 21 11.66 -9.31 -2.22
N ARG A 22 11.25 -8.21 -2.85
CA ARG A 22 9.84 -7.82 -2.91
C ARG A 22 9.00 -8.97 -3.49
N GLY A 23 7.89 -9.27 -2.84
CA GLY A 23 6.98 -10.36 -3.22
C GLY A 23 7.36 -11.72 -2.64
N ASP A 24 8.50 -11.86 -1.97
CA ASP A 24 8.81 -13.08 -1.24
C ASP A 24 7.93 -13.21 0.00
N ILE A 25 7.54 -14.44 0.32
CA ILE A 25 6.72 -14.78 1.48
C ILE A 25 7.60 -15.47 2.51
N TYR A 26 7.64 -14.92 3.71
CA TYR A 26 8.39 -15.46 4.84
C TYR A 26 7.50 -15.67 6.05
N TYR A 27 7.86 -16.62 6.89
CA TYR A 27 7.29 -16.73 8.22
C TYR A 27 7.91 -15.66 9.12
N ILE A 28 7.10 -14.80 9.71
CA ILE A 28 7.54 -13.73 10.59
C ILE A 28 7.33 -14.17 12.04
N SER A 29 8.40 -14.19 12.81
CA SER A 29 8.36 -14.59 14.22
C SER A 29 7.62 -13.56 15.07
N LYS A 30 7.03 -14.02 16.17
CA LYS A 30 6.42 -13.16 17.18
C LYS A 30 7.45 -12.19 17.76
N SER A 31 7.06 -10.94 18.05
CA SER A 31 7.91 -10.00 18.78
C SER A 31 8.05 -10.44 20.23
N SER A 32 9.26 -10.35 20.78
CA SER A 32 9.52 -10.62 22.21
C SER A 32 8.89 -9.56 23.13
N TYR A 33 8.54 -8.39 22.58
CA TYR A 33 7.95 -7.25 23.32
C TYR A 33 6.42 -7.25 23.37
N SER A 34 5.77 -8.33 22.92
CA SER A 34 4.34 -8.39 22.63
C SER A 34 3.45 -8.70 23.84
N GLU A 35 3.87 -8.49 25.07
CA GLU A 35 2.98 -8.75 26.23
C GLU A 35 1.94 -7.65 26.49
N THR A 36 2.10 -6.47 25.87
CA THR A 36 1.24 -5.29 26.07
C THR A 36 0.50 -4.80 24.81
N GLU A 37 0.43 -5.61 23.75
CA GLU A 37 -0.25 -5.20 22.52
C GLU A 37 -1.77 -5.09 22.75
N ILE A 38 -2.25 -3.85 22.65
CA ILE A 38 -3.68 -3.48 22.77
C ILE A 38 -4.24 -3.32 21.36
N GLY A 39 -5.32 -4.05 21.03
CA GLY A 39 -6.03 -3.85 19.77
C GLY A 39 -5.96 -5.00 18.77
N SER A 40 -6.19 -4.68 17.50
CA SER A 40 -6.25 -5.62 16.37
C SER A 40 -4.89 -5.99 15.78
N GLU A 41 -3.79 -5.65 16.46
CA GLU A 41 -2.44 -5.98 16.00
C GLU A 41 -2.21 -7.48 15.92
N GLN A 42 -1.30 -7.87 15.02
CA GLN A 42 -1.06 -9.27 14.70
C GLN A 42 -0.23 -9.95 15.81
N LYS A 43 -0.89 -10.65 16.72
CA LYS A 43 -0.31 -11.22 17.97
C LYS A 43 0.51 -12.50 17.80
N GLY A 44 0.43 -13.19 16.67
CA GLY A 44 1.11 -14.47 16.47
C GLY A 44 2.13 -14.43 15.33
N GLY A 45 3.11 -15.34 15.39
CA GLY A 45 3.96 -15.61 14.24
C GLY A 45 3.12 -16.12 13.08
N ARG A 46 3.32 -15.56 11.86
CA ARG A 46 2.55 -15.94 10.67
C ARG A 46 3.28 -15.53 9.38
N PRO A 47 2.83 -16.06 8.23
CA PRO A 47 3.38 -15.63 6.95
C PRO A 47 3.14 -14.14 6.68
N GLY A 48 4.13 -13.48 6.08
CA GLY A 48 4.06 -12.12 5.60
C GLY A 48 4.77 -11.99 4.26
N ILE A 49 4.29 -11.08 3.42
CA ILE A 49 4.86 -10.76 2.10
C ILE A 49 5.75 -9.54 2.26
N ILE A 50 6.96 -9.58 1.74
CA ILE A 50 7.84 -8.42 1.68
C ILE A 50 7.31 -7.44 0.62
N VAL A 51 7.02 -6.21 1.05
CA VAL A 51 6.49 -5.15 0.18
C VAL A 51 7.45 -3.96 0.03
N SER A 52 8.54 -3.91 0.81
CA SER A 52 9.62 -2.93 0.63
C SER A 52 10.41 -3.21 -0.65
N ASN A 53 11.01 -2.16 -1.22
CA ASN A 53 11.81 -2.26 -2.44
C ASN A 53 13.19 -2.87 -2.18
N GLU A 54 13.88 -3.27 -3.26
CA GLU A 54 15.17 -3.96 -3.20
C GLU A 54 16.27 -3.11 -2.53
N MET A 55 16.25 -1.79 -2.69
CA MET A 55 17.23 -0.89 -2.07
C MET A 55 17.05 -0.86 -0.56
N CYS A 56 15.81 -0.72 -0.08
CA CYS A 56 15.49 -0.81 1.34
C CYS A 56 15.85 -2.19 1.89
N ASN A 57 15.48 -3.25 1.16
CA ASN A 57 15.74 -4.63 1.58
C ASN A 57 17.23 -4.91 1.72
N ARG A 58 18.06 -4.28 0.89
CA ARG A 58 19.51 -4.48 0.92
C ARG A 58 20.22 -3.68 2.02
N HIS A 59 19.81 -2.43 2.23
CA HIS A 59 20.56 -1.47 3.04
C HIS A 59 19.96 -1.18 4.41
N SER A 60 18.70 -1.54 4.66
CA SER A 60 18.06 -1.37 5.98
C SER A 60 18.18 -2.65 6.82
N GLU A 61 18.21 -2.52 8.12
CA GLU A 61 18.05 -3.64 9.06
C GLU A 61 16.59 -4.16 9.12
N ASN A 62 15.67 -3.39 8.57
CA ASN A 62 14.24 -3.71 8.58
C ASN A 62 13.71 -3.92 7.16
N VAL A 63 12.62 -4.67 7.07
CA VAL A 63 11.81 -4.84 5.85
C VAL A 63 10.36 -4.46 6.15
N SER A 64 9.66 -3.88 5.15
CA SER A 64 8.21 -3.67 5.26
C SER A 64 7.49 -4.88 4.73
N ILE A 65 6.49 -5.32 5.48
CA ILE A 65 5.69 -6.49 5.16
C ILE A 65 4.19 -6.19 5.24
N VAL A 66 3.40 -7.01 4.59
CA VAL A 66 1.96 -7.19 4.86
C VAL A 66 1.72 -8.62 5.31
N TYR A 67 0.93 -8.78 6.37
CA TYR A 67 0.62 -10.12 6.90
C TYR A 67 -0.42 -10.83 6.07
N LEU A 68 -0.30 -12.16 6.03
CA LEU A 68 -1.30 -13.07 5.49
C LEU A 68 -2.21 -13.60 6.58
N THR A 69 -3.49 -13.73 6.27
CA THR A 69 -4.49 -14.35 7.15
C THR A 69 -5.31 -15.38 6.39
N THR A 70 -5.60 -16.50 7.04
CA THR A 70 -6.54 -17.52 6.54
C THR A 70 -7.96 -17.30 7.07
N GLN A 71 -8.13 -16.33 7.97
CA GLN A 71 -9.45 -15.99 8.52
C GLN A 71 -10.25 -15.23 7.48
N PRO A 72 -11.52 -15.59 7.27
CA PRO A 72 -12.41 -14.85 6.40
C PRO A 72 -12.46 -13.36 6.79
N LYS A 73 -12.39 -12.48 5.82
CA LYS A 73 -12.45 -11.03 5.99
C LYS A 73 -13.55 -10.44 5.12
N LYS A 74 -14.01 -9.23 5.46
CA LYS A 74 -14.87 -8.45 4.58
C LYS A 74 -14.10 -8.15 3.30
N ASP A 75 -14.81 -8.09 2.19
CA ASP A 75 -14.23 -7.67 0.92
C ASP A 75 -13.91 -6.17 0.99
N LEU A 76 -12.62 -5.84 0.97
CA LEU A 76 -12.10 -4.49 0.97
C LEU A 76 -11.13 -4.33 -0.21
N PRO A 77 -11.06 -3.15 -0.83
CA PRO A 77 -10.13 -2.90 -1.95
C PRO A 77 -8.65 -3.01 -1.55
N THR A 78 -8.36 -3.09 -0.24
CA THR A 78 -7.02 -3.32 0.32
C THR A 78 -6.72 -4.78 0.61
N HIS A 79 -7.70 -5.67 0.41
CA HIS A 79 -7.55 -7.11 0.59
C HIS A 79 -7.21 -7.78 -0.74
N VAL A 80 -6.21 -8.65 -0.74
CA VAL A 80 -5.78 -9.39 -1.93
C VAL A 80 -5.70 -10.88 -1.63
N ASP A 81 -6.38 -11.69 -2.43
CA ASP A 81 -6.30 -13.14 -2.34
C ASP A 81 -4.94 -13.63 -2.83
N ILE A 82 -4.28 -14.45 -2.01
CA ILE A 82 -2.97 -15.04 -2.27
C ILE A 82 -3.10 -16.55 -2.28
N THR A 83 -2.80 -17.16 -3.41
CA THR A 83 -2.82 -18.60 -3.61
C THR A 83 -1.42 -19.21 -3.70
N SER A 84 -0.41 -18.39 -3.98
CA SER A 84 1.01 -18.78 -4.12
C SER A 84 1.74 -18.98 -2.78
N GLY A 85 1.07 -18.76 -1.66
CA GLY A 85 1.60 -18.99 -0.31
C GLY A 85 1.50 -20.44 0.15
N PRO A 86 1.86 -20.73 1.41
CA PRO A 86 1.78 -22.09 1.98
C PRO A 86 0.35 -22.64 2.02
N GLN A 87 -0.64 -21.76 2.05
CA GLN A 87 -2.07 -22.06 1.94
C GLN A 87 -2.82 -20.82 1.43
N PRO A 88 -4.02 -20.97 0.82
CA PRO A 88 -4.84 -19.85 0.39
C PRO A 88 -5.08 -18.87 1.54
N SER A 89 -4.81 -17.61 1.32
CA SER A 89 -4.79 -16.57 2.35
C SER A 89 -5.17 -15.22 1.77
N ILE A 90 -5.48 -14.25 2.63
CA ILE A 90 -5.75 -12.86 2.27
C ILE A 90 -4.59 -12.01 2.77
N ALA A 91 -4.00 -11.20 1.89
CA ALA A 91 -3.03 -10.16 2.26
C ALA A 91 -3.79 -8.91 2.70
N LEU A 92 -3.45 -8.38 3.89
CA LEU A 92 -4.09 -7.21 4.49
C LEU A 92 -3.22 -5.97 4.21
N CYS A 93 -3.39 -5.37 3.04
CA CYS A 93 -2.52 -4.28 2.58
C CYS A 93 -2.72 -2.97 3.35
N GLU A 94 -3.77 -2.82 4.16
CA GLU A 94 -3.95 -1.71 5.10
C GLU A 94 -3.04 -1.85 6.34
N ASN A 95 -2.53 -3.06 6.64
CA ASN A 95 -1.69 -3.35 7.80
C ASN A 95 -0.22 -3.51 7.40
N ILE A 96 0.37 -2.45 6.84
CA ILE A 96 1.80 -2.43 6.53
C ILE A 96 2.59 -2.34 7.82
N THR A 97 3.48 -3.28 8.05
CA THR A 97 4.29 -3.36 9.27
C THR A 97 5.77 -3.39 8.91
N CYS A 98 6.58 -2.66 9.67
CA CYS A 98 8.03 -2.72 9.58
C CYS A 98 8.54 -3.73 10.60
N VAL A 99 9.32 -4.71 10.13
CA VAL A 99 9.90 -5.75 11.00
C VAL A 99 11.41 -5.82 10.82
N ASN A 100 12.13 -6.07 11.92
CA ASN A 100 13.56 -6.33 11.86
C ASN A 100 13.82 -7.66 11.14
N LYS A 101 14.89 -7.72 10.35
CA LYS A 101 15.27 -8.91 9.58
C LYS A 101 15.49 -10.15 10.43
N ASP A 102 15.92 -9.98 11.70
CA ASP A 102 16.09 -11.08 12.65
C ASP A 102 14.78 -11.82 12.96
N ARG A 103 13.63 -11.17 12.73
CA ARG A 103 12.31 -11.78 12.89
C ARG A 103 11.83 -12.50 11.64
N VAL A 104 12.51 -12.31 10.52
CA VAL A 104 12.18 -12.95 9.23
C VAL A 104 12.78 -14.35 9.21
N GLY A 105 11.94 -15.34 9.36
CA GLY A 105 12.34 -16.75 9.43
C GLY A 105 12.41 -17.41 8.06
N LYS A 106 11.84 -18.60 7.96
CA LYS A 106 11.91 -19.43 6.75
C LYS A 106 11.08 -18.85 5.61
N LYS A 107 11.63 -18.82 4.40
CA LYS A 107 10.89 -18.52 3.18
C LYS A 107 9.82 -19.59 2.91
N CYS A 108 8.58 -19.15 2.71
CA CYS A 108 7.42 -20.01 2.53
C CYS A 108 6.88 -20.01 1.10
N GLY A 109 7.27 -19.02 0.27
CA GLY A 109 6.78 -18.89 -1.10
C GLY A 109 7.21 -17.57 -1.74
N LYS A 110 6.58 -17.29 -2.87
CA LYS A 110 6.71 -16.03 -3.60
C LYS A 110 5.41 -15.76 -4.33
N VAL A 111 4.92 -14.53 -4.27
CA VAL A 111 3.70 -14.14 -5.00
C VAL A 111 3.90 -14.20 -6.51
N THR A 112 2.84 -14.51 -7.22
CA THR A 112 2.82 -14.47 -8.69
C THR A 112 2.88 -13.01 -9.18
N PRO A 113 3.25 -12.77 -10.46
CA PRO A 113 3.21 -11.42 -11.03
C PRO A 113 1.83 -10.75 -10.98
N GLN A 114 0.75 -11.55 -11.07
CA GLN A 114 -0.62 -11.04 -10.96
C GLN A 114 -0.96 -10.63 -9.54
N GLU A 115 -0.64 -11.49 -8.55
CA GLU A 115 -0.80 -11.17 -7.14
C GLU A 115 0.03 -9.94 -6.74
N GLN A 116 1.28 -9.82 -7.27
CA GLN A 116 2.11 -8.64 -7.03
C GLN A 116 1.47 -7.36 -7.54
N LYS A 117 0.89 -7.36 -8.74
CA LYS A 117 0.16 -6.20 -9.29
C LYS A 117 -1.06 -5.84 -8.44
N ALA A 118 -1.80 -6.85 -7.95
CA ALA A 118 -2.94 -6.62 -7.06
C ALA A 118 -2.51 -6.03 -5.72
N ILE A 119 -1.42 -6.54 -5.13
CA ILE A 119 -0.82 -5.99 -3.90
C ILE A 119 -0.39 -4.54 -4.11
N ASP A 120 0.29 -4.22 -5.23
CA ASP A 120 0.75 -2.87 -5.54
C ASP A 120 -0.43 -1.90 -5.69
N ALA A 121 -1.53 -2.31 -6.31
CA ALA A 121 -2.76 -1.52 -6.41
C ALA A 121 -3.41 -1.33 -5.02
N ALA A 122 -3.52 -2.38 -4.23
CA ALA A 122 -4.08 -2.32 -2.87
C ALA A 122 -3.26 -1.42 -1.93
N LEU A 123 -1.92 -1.47 -2.03
CA LEU A 123 -1.01 -0.59 -1.28
C LEU A 123 -1.16 0.88 -1.68
N LYS A 124 -1.32 1.17 -2.97
CA LYS A 124 -1.60 2.54 -3.46
C LYS A 124 -2.89 3.10 -2.87
N ILE A 125 -3.94 2.28 -2.82
CA ILE A 125 -5.21 2.64 -2.19
C ILE A 125 -5.02 2.88 -0.69
N ALA A 126 -4.39 1.94 0.02
CA ALA A 126 -4.17 2.01 1.47
C ALA A 126 -3.37 3.26 1.88
N LEU A 127 -2.40 3.68 1.04
CA LEU A 127 -1.54 4.83 1.28
C LEU A 127 -2.00 6.11 0.57
N SER A 128 -3.10 6.07 -0.17
CA SER A 128 -3.63 7.20 -0.98
C SER A 128 -2.58 7.80 -1.94
N LEU A 129 -1.71 6.96 -2.53
CA LEU A 129 -0.59 7.43 -3.35
C LEU A 129 -1.03 7.94 -4.74
N GLU A 130 -2.17 7.50 -5.26
CA GLU A 130 -2.67 7.92 -6.57
C GLU A 130 -3.55 9.17 -6.52
N ALA A 131 -4.18 9.46 -5.39
CA ALA A 131 -5.03 10.64 -5.26
C ALA A 131 -4.28 11.94 -5.55
N LYS A 132 -3.05 12.08 -5.05
CA LYS A 132 -2.20 13.27 -5.31
C LYS A 132 -1.78 13.40 -6.76
N LYS A 133 -1.47 12.28 -7.43
CA LYS A 133 -1.03 12.32 -8.84
C LYS A 133 -2.17 12.69 -9.78
N LEU A 134 -3.39 12.24 -9.50
CA LEU A 134 -4.59 12.63 -10.26
C LEU A 134 -4.94 14.11 -10.05
N GLU A 135 -4.80 14.62 -8.82
CA GLU A 135 -5.00 16.04 -8.54
C GLU A 135 -3.93 16.93 -9.19
N GLU A 136 -2.67 16.51 -9.18
CA GLU A 136 -1.57 17.25 -9.81
C GLU A 136 -1.67 17.24 -11.34
N THR A 137 -2.03 16.10 -11.95
CA THR A 137 -2.26 16.02 -13.41
C THR A 137 -3.50 16.79 -13.81
N ALA A 138 -4.61 16.70 -13.08
CA ALA A 138 -5.82 17.48 -13.34
C ALA A 138 -5.57 18.99 -13.24
N LYS A 139 -4.82 19.45 -12.24
CA LYS A 139 -4.42 20.85 -12.09
C LYS A 139 -3.47 21.32 -13.22
N ALA A 140 -2.56 20.44 -13.67
CA ALA A 140 -1.66 20.74 -14.77
C ALA A 140 -2.42 20.82 -16.09
N GLU A 141 -3.35 19.93 -16.35
CA GLU A 141 -4.23 19.93 -17.53
C GLU A 141 -5.18 21.13 -17.52
N GLU A 142 -5.79 21.46 -16.38
CA GLU A 142 -6.62 22.65 -16.22
C GLU A 142 -5.84 23.94 -16.50
N LYS A 143 -4.59 24.01 -16.03
CA LYS A 143 -3.71 25.16 -16.27
C LYS A 143 -3.28 25.27 -17.75
N GLN A 144 -3.03 24.15 -18.43
CA GLN A 144 -2.74 24.13 -19.86
C GLN A 144 -3.96 24.53 -20.70
N LEU A 145 -5.14 24.00 -20.33
CA LEU A 145 -6.39 24.33 -20.99
C LEU A 145 -6.76 25.82 -20.82
N ALA A 146 -6.58 26.36 -19.59
CA ALA A 146 -6.78 27.79 -19.33
C ALA A 146 -5.83 28.67 -20.11
N GLN A 147 -4.59 28.26 -20.36
CA GLN A 147 -3.65 29.00 -21.21
C GLN A 147 -3.99 28.92 -22.71
N GLN A 148 -4.55 27.80 -23.17
CA GLN A 148 -5.02 27.65 -24.55
C GLN A 148 -6.30 28.46 -24.83
N VAL A 149 -7.21 28.50 -23.86
CA VAL A 149 -8.47 29.27 -23.97
C VAL A 149 -8.21 30.78 -23.91
N SER A 150 -7.16 31.25 -23.21
CA SER A 150 -6.81 32.68 -23.15
C SER A 150 -6.30 33.24 -24.48
N ASN A 151 -5.93 32.39 -25.46
CA ASN A 151 -5.41 32.79 -26.76
C ASN A 151 -6.43 32.64 -27.91
N GLN A 152 -7.66 32.18 -27.62
CA GLN A 152 -8.76 32.13 -28.60
C GLN A 152 -9.97 32.87 -28.01
N GLU A 153 -10.59 33.74 -28.83
CA GLU A 153 -11.88 34.31 -28.45
C GLU A 153 -12.87 33.17 -28.16
N PRO A 154 -13.51 33.14 -26.98
CA PRO A 154 -14.33 32.00 -26.60
C PRO A 154 -15.52 31.88 -27.52
N ASP A 155 -15.64 30.74 -28.22
CA ASP A 155 -16.85 30.35 -28.89
C ASP A 155 -17.98 30.23 -27.85
N GLU A 156 -19.05 30.96 -28.05
CA GLU A 156 -20.19 31.04 -27.12
C GLU A 156 -20.81 29.66 -26.83
N SER A 157 -20.72 28.75 -27.78
CA SER A 157 -21.11 27.33 -27.68
C SER A 157 -20.24 26.56 -26.68
N ALA A 158 -18.90 26.73 -26.73
CA ALA A 158 -17.95 26.07 -25.84
C ALA A 158 -18.11 26.57 -24.38
N LEU A 159 -18.42 27.87 -24.20
CA LEU A 159 -18.69 28.45 -22.89
C LEU A 159 -19.97 27.85 -22.27
N ALA A 160 -21.03 27.68 -23.03
CA ALA A 160 -22.29 27.08 -22.56
C ALA A 160 -22.10 25.61 -22.13
N GLU A 161 -21.28 24.86 -22.86
CA GLU A 161 -20.96 23.46 -22.52
C GLU A 161 -20.12 23.35 -21.25
N LEU A 162 -19.19 24.26 -21.05
CA LEU A 162 -18.37 24.35 -19.86
C LEU A 162 -19.18 24.68 -18.59
N TYR A 163 -20.15 25.59 -18.71
CA TYR A 163 -21.09 25.89 -17.62
C TYR A 163 -21.98 24.69 -17.30
N LYS A 164 -22.45 23.94 -18.31
CA LYS A 164 -23.26 22.73 -18.14
C LYS A 164 -22.48 21.65 -17.41
N LEU A 165 -21.22 21.40 -17.80
CA LEU A 165 -20.32 20.43 -17.16
C LEU A 165 -20.00 20.81 -15.71
N ARG A 166 -19.73 22.09 -15.44
CA ARG A 166 -19.54 22.57 -14.05
C ARG A 166 -20.76 22.34 -13.18
N ALA A 167 -21.94 22.64 -13.67
CA ALA A 167 -23.18 22.38 -12.94
C ALA A 167 -23.38 20.89 -12.64
N GLN A 168 -23.05 20.00 -13.58
CA GLN A 168 -23.09 18.55 -13.34
C GLN A 168 -22.10 18.11 -12.26
N ILE A 169 -20.87 18.61 -12.28
CA ILE A 169 -19.86 18.31 -11.25
C ILE A 169 -20.32 18.72 -9.85
N GLU A 170 -20.94 19.90 -9.70
CA GLU A 170 -21.49 20.34 -8.42
C GLU A 170 -22.63 19.44 -7.92
N VAL A 171 -23.50 18.99 -8.81
CA VAL A 171 -24.56 18.02 -8.48
C VAL A 171 -23.94 16.69 -8.01
N TYR A 172 -22.94 16.16 -8.72
CA TYR A 172 -22.29 14.93 -8.32
C TYR A 172 -21.54 15.06 -6.98
N LYS A 173 -20.87 16.18 -6.72
CA LYS A 173 -20.26 16.44 -5.42
C LYS A 173 -21.30 16.45 -4.31
N GLY A 174 -22.42 17.14 -4.49
CA GLY A 174 -23.50 17.18 -3.50
C GLY A 174 -24.11 15.80 -3.22
N LEU A 175 -24.31 14.98 -4.25
CA LEU A 175 -24.78 13.60 -4.11
C LEU A 175 -23.75 12.74 -3.35
N TYR A 176 -22.48 12.85 -3.68
CA TYR A 176 -21.40 12.13 -3.02
C TYR A 176 -21.28 12.49 -1.54
N GLU A 177 -21.32 13.79 -1.20
CA GLU A 177 -21.30 14.25 0.19
C GLU A 177 -22.55 13.80 0.97
N SER A 178 -23.73 13.78 0.32
CA SER A 178 -24.97 13.28 0.92
C SER A 178 -24.88 11.79 1.22
N LEU A 179 -24.36 10.99 0.27
CA LEU A 179 -24.13 9.55 0.43
C LEU A 179 -23.11 9.27 1.55
N LEU A 180 -22.01 10.01 1.60
CA LEU A 180 -21.03 9.89 2.68
C LEU A 180 -21.66 10.18 4.06
N LYS A 181 -22.46 11.24 4.19
CA LYS A 181 -23.17 11.57 5.43
C LYS A 181 -24.15 10.46 5.84
N GLN A 182 -24.86 9.87 4.89
CA GLN A 182 -25.80 8.79 5.15
C GLN A 182 -25.07 7.53 5.63
N VAL A 183 -23.98 7.13 4.97
CA VAL A 183 -23.16 5.98 5.37
C VAL A 183 -22.49 6.18 6.74
N LEU A 184 -22.05 7.41 7.05
CA LEU A 184 -21.46 7.73 8.35
C LEU A 184 -22.51 7.75 9.46
N TYR A 185 -23.74 8.21 9.18
CA TYR A 185 -24.85 8.22 10.14
C TYR A 185 -25.33 6.81 10.49
N GLU A 186 -25.46 5.92 9.48
CA GLU A 186 -25.84 4.51 9.69
C GLU A 186 -24.77 3.71 10.45
N ARG A 187 -23.50 4.14 10.46
CA ARG A 187 -22.40 3.51 11.24
C ARG A 187 -22.25 4.04 12.65
N GLY A 188 -22.79 5.22 12.96
CA GLY A 188 -22.69 5.85 14.29
C GLY A 188 -23.86 5.57 15.24
N GLY A 189 -24.85 4.77 14.82
CA GLY A 189 -26.09 4.51 15.55
C GLY A 189 -26.20 3.08 16.12
N ASN A 190 -25.09 2.54 16.68
CA ASN A 190 -25.12 1.33 17.50
C ASN A 190 -24.14 1.43 18.66
#